data_967fc8ebf835c186d6964a0536c08c55
#
_entry.id   967fc8ebf835c186d6964a0536c08c55
#
_cell.length_a   1.000
_cell.length_b   1.000
_cell.length_c   1.000
_cell.angle_alpha   90.00
_cell.angle_beta   90.00
_cell.angle_gamma   90.00
#
_symmetry.space_group_name_H-M   'P 1'
#
loop_
_entity.id
_entity.type
_entity.pdbx_description
1 polymer ?
#
loop_
_entity_poly.entity_id
_entity_poly.type
_entity_poly.pdbx_seq_one_letter_code
_entity_poly.pdbx_strand_id
1 'polypeptide(L)'
;MQITVFGLGYVGCVTAACLAELNHDVLGIDVDETKVSMVNAGRSPIIEPQLEELIERGVTSGRLRAATELQDAGEVAMVCVGTPSNENGSLGLDQMIRVIREIGEWLQRSSGKLIVVIRSTVLPGTLESTIIPGLERHSGKECGTDFQVCMNPEFMRETTAVADFFNPPFTVVGTKDKQTANLVAELFKTIAAPIHRTTIREAEMVKYACNAFHAVKVCFSNEVGNLSKRLGIDSHHVLQILCTDKKLNLSPSYMKPGFAFGGSCLPKDLRAIVYRAKQEDLEMPVIASSLASNSQQIDFAFSMIRKTGKRRIGVLGLSFKAGTDDLRESPIVSLIERLIGKGYKVSVYDEEVSLAKLYGANRRYIEQTIPHISSLMAESLNDVFEASDVVVISKKTSNFADAVKTYACNHNIIDLVRLWPELYDTPNNYEGICW
;
A
#
# COMPACT_ATOMS: atom_id res chain seq x y z
N MET A 1 6.53 -19.19 -19.92
CA MET A 1 7.42 -18.07 -20.29
C MET A 1 8.45 -17.89 -19.21
N GLN A 2 9.64 -17.45 -19.58
CA GLN A 2 10.69 -17.04 -18.62
C GLN A 2 10.53 -15.56 -18.29
N ILE A 3 10.33 -15.27 -17.01
CA ILE A 3 10.03 -13.91 -16.52
C ILE A 3 11.03 -13.52 -15.44
N THR A 4 11.66 -12.37 -15.60
CA THR A 4 12.47 -11.77 -14.53
C THR A 4 11.72 -10.63 -13.87
N VAL A 5 11.57 -10.69 -12.55
CA VAL A 5 10.89 -9.67 -11.74
C VAL A 5 11.93 -8.90 -10.94
N PHE A 6 12.08 -7.61 -11.24
CA PHE A 6 13.00 -6.71 -10.55
C PHE A 6 12.35 -6.01 -9.36
N GLY A 7 12.93 -6.18 -8.20
CA GLY A 7 12.45 -5.69 -6.92
C GLY A 7 11.54 -6.71 -6.22
N LEU A 8 12.01 -7.32 -5.15
CA LEU A 8 11.25 -8.23 -4.28
C LEU A 8 10.70 -7.47 -3.05
N GLY A 9 10.19 -6.26 -3.30
CA GLY A 9 9.30 -5.57 -2.39
C GLY A 9 7.89 -6.16 -2.44
N TYR A 10 6.91 -5.43 -1.91
CA TYR A 10 5.54 -5.93 -1.80
C TYR A 10 4.96 -6.36 -3.15
N VAL A 11 4.95 -5.46 -4.13
CA VAL A 11 4.42 -5.73 -5.47
C VAL A 11 5.17 -6.85 -6.18
N GLY A 12 6.51 -6.79 -6.16
CA GLY A 12 7.32 -7.74 -6.91
C GLY A 12 7.29 -9.14 -6.31
N CYS A 13 7.33 -9.28 -4.99
CA CYS A 13 7.29 -10.58 -4.33
C CYS A 13 5.96 -11.31 -4.60
N VAL A 14 4.83 -10.61 -4.42
CA VAL A 14 3.50 -11.15 -4.74
C VAL A 14 3.41 -11.49 -6.23
N THR A 15 3.84 -10.59 -7.11
CA THR A 15 3.82 -10.81 -8.57
C THR A 15 4.65 -12.04 -8.96
N ALA A 16 5.86 -12.18 -8.43
CA ALA A 16 6.74 -13.31 -8.74
C ALA A 16 6.14 -14.65 -8.31
N ALA A 17 5.64 -14.72 -7.07
CA ALA A 17 5.02 -15.93 -6.54
C ALA A 17 3.75 -16.33 -7.30
N CYS A 18 2.88 -15.36 -7.59
CA CYS A 18 1.64 -15.61 -8.33
C CYS A 18 1.90 -15.99 -9.80
N LEU A 19 2.89 -15.40 -10.47
CA LEU A 19 3.28 -15.82 -11.84
C LEU A 19 3.87 -17.23 -11.85
N ALA A 20 4.65 -17.61 -10.84
CA ALA A 20 5.13 -19.00 -10.70
C ALA A 20 3.97 -19.99 -10.53
N GLU A 21 2.93 -19.65 -9.75
CA GLU A 21 1.71 -20.45 -9.61
C GLU A 21 0.92 -20.55 -10.93
N LEU A 22 0.98 -19.52 -11.78
CA LEU A 22 0.44 -19.56 -13.15
C LEU A 22 1.31 -20.34 -14.14
N ASN A 23 2.26 -21.13 -13.65
CA ASN A 23 3.17 -21.98 -14.44
C ASN A 23 4.17 -21.21 -15.33
N HIS A 24 4.60 -20.04 -14.91
CA HIS A 24 5.75 -19.35 -15.51
C HIS A 24 7.03 -19.70 -14.74
N ASP A 25 8.18 -19.63 -15.43
CA ASP A 25 9.50 -19.75 -14.80
C ASP A 25 9.98 -18.36 -14.40
N VAL A 26 10.05 -18.08 -13.10
CA VAL A 26 10.24 -16.75 -12.57
C VAL A 26 11.58 -16.62 -11.84
N LEU A 27 12.36 -15.60 -12.22
CA LEU A 27 13.55 -15.14 -11.51
C LEU A 27 13.26 -13.80 -10.82
N GLY A 28 13.30 -13.76 -9.50
CA GLY A 28 13.23 -12.52 -8.74
C GLY A 28 14.61 -11.91 -8.58
N ILE A 29 14.78 -10.62 -8.87
CA ILE A 29 16.02 -9.86 -8.65
C ILE A 29 15.79 -8.80 -7.57
N ASP A 30 16.60 -8.83 -6.51
CA ASP A 30 16.62 -7.77 -5.49
C ASP A 30 18.03 -7.60 -4.94
N VAL A 31 18.44 -6.37 -4.72
CA VAL A 31 19.76 -6.02 -4.15
C VAL A 31 19.91 -6.42 -2.68
N ASP A 32 18.82 -6.74 -2.01
CA ASP A 32 18.78 -7.17 -0.61
C ASP A 32 18.98 -8.70 -0.52
N GLU A 33 20.18 -9.11 -0.16
CA GLU A 33 20.56 -10.53 0.00
C GLU A 33 19.65 -11.28 1.00
N THR A 34 19.11 -10.58 2.00
CA THR A 34 18.22 -11.18 2.99
C THR A 34 16.91 -11.63 2.33
N LYS A 35 16.30 -10.76 1.49
CA LYS A 35 15.10 -11.12 0.77
C LYS A 35 15.33 -12.26 -0.22
N VAL A 36 16.43 -12.19 -0.96
CA VAL A 36 16.83 -13.25 -1.90
C VAL A 36 16.99 -14.59 -1.18
N SER A 37 17.68 -14.61 -0.05
CA SER A 37 17.86 -15.81 0.77
C SER A 37 16.53 -16.35 1.31
N MET A 38 15.63 -15.47 1.78
CA MET A 38 14.31 -15.85 2.28
C MET A 38 13.48 -16.52 1.17
N VAL A 39 13.38 -15.88 0.00
CA VAL A 39 12.64 -16.44 -1.15
C VAL A 39 13.20 -17.79 -1.55
N ASN A 40 14.51 -17.94 -1.70
CA ASN A 40 15.15 -19.20 -2.07
C ASN A 40 14.98 -20.30 -0.99
N ALA A 41 14.76 -19.90 0.27
CA ALA A 41 14.42 -20.82 1.36
C ALA A 41 12.91 -21.14 1.45
N GLY A 42 12.09 -20.72 0.48
CA GLY A 42 10.64 -20.93 0.48
C GLY A 42 9.89 -20.02 1.47
N ARG A 43 10.50 -18.94 1.96
CA ARG A 43 9.92 -18.05 2.96
C ARG A 43 9.58 -16.69 2.37
N SER A 44 8.53 -16.07 2.86
CA SER A 44 8.13 -14.73 2.44
C SER A 44 8.97 -13.64 3.13
N PRO A 45 9.54 -12.66 2.38
CA PRO A 45 10.20 -11.48 2.96
C PRO A 45 9.23 -10.38 3.39
N ILE A 46 7.92 -10.56 3.20
CA ILE A 46 6.86 -9.62 3.56
C ILE A 46 5.69 -10.37 4.20
N ILE A 47 4.87 -9.66 4.98
CA ILE A 47 3.66 -10.23 5.59
C ILE A 47 2.50 -10.05 4.61
N GLU A 48 2.05 -11.16 4.02
CA GLU A 48 0.87 -11.21 3.14
C GLU A 48 0.23 -12.59 3.23
N PRO A 49 -1.09 -12.69 3.46
CA PRO A 49 -1.78 -13.98 3.51
C PRO A 49 -1.55 -14.82 2.25
N GLN A 50 -1.31 -16.13 2.44
CA GLN A 50 -1.08 -17.12 1.38
C GLN A 50 0.22 -16.96 0.56
N LEU A 51 0.99 -15.88 0.78
CA LEU A 51 2.19 -15.62 -0.02
C LEU A 51 3.31 -16.62 0.29
N GLU A 52 3.50 -16.97 1.57
CA GLU A 52 4.55 -17.91 1.96
C GLU A 52 4.34 -19.27 1.33
N GLU A 53 3.09 -19.79 1.35
CA GLU A 53 2.76 -21.06 0.70
C GLU A 53 2.96 -21.02 -0.81
N LEU A 54 2.69 -19.89 -1.47
CA LEU A 54 2.94 -19.72 -2.91
C LEU A 54 4.44 -19.72 -3.21
N ILE A 55 5.25 -19.03 -2.41
CA ILE A 55 6.72 -19.01 -2.57
C ILE A 55 7.28 -20.41 -2.35
N GLU A 56 6.89 -21.11 -1.28
CA GLU A 56 7.33 -22.47 -0.99
C GLU A 56 7.03 -23.43 -2.15
N ARG A 57 5.81 -23.39 -2.69
CA ARG A 57 5.44 -24.21 -3.87
C ARG A 57 6.23 -23.83 -5.11
N GLY A 58 6.40 -22.52 -5.36
CA GLY A 58 7.17 -22.03 -6.50
C GLY A 58 8.63 -22.48 -6.46
N VAL A 59 9.27 -22.38 -5.29
CA VAL A 59 10.66 -22.82 -5.09
C VAL A 59 10.78 -24.34 -5.17
N THR A 60 9.88 -25.08 -4.50
CA THR A 60 9.88 -26.56 -4.51
C THR A 60 9.68 -27.12 -5.92
N SER A 61 8.83 -26.48 -6.74
CA SER A 61 8.62 -26.87 -8.13
C SER A 61 9.74 -26.39 -9.09
N GLY A 62 10.70 -25.61 -8.61
CA GLY A 62 11.78 -25.01 -9.41
C GLY A 62 11.32 -23.87 -10.32
N ARG A 63 10.08 -23.41 -10.19
CA ARG A 63 9.52 -22.30 -11.00
C ARG A 63 9.82 -20.90 -10.45
N LEU A 64 10.18 -20.79 -9.18
CA LEU A 64 10.58 -19.54 -8.55
C LEU A 64 11.99 -19.67 -7.98
N ARG A 65 12.82 -18.73 -8.32
CA ARG A 65 14.16 -18.55 -7.76
C ARG A 65 14.44 -17.06 -7.61
N ALA A 66 15.39 -16.69 -6.76
CA ALA A 66 15.81 -15.32 -6.58
C ALA A 66 17.33 -15.18 -6.67
N ALA A 67 17.80 -14.02 -7.12
CA ALA A 67 19.22 -13.67 -7.21
C ALA A 67 19.43 -12.18 -6.93
N THR A 68 20.67 -11.82 -6.61
CA THR A 68 21.04 -10.41 -6.38
C THR A 68 21.44 -9.69 -7.66
N GLU A 69 21.78 -10.42 -8.71
CA GLU A 69 22.29 -9.89 -9.98
C GLU A 69 21.57 -10.55 -11.17
N LEU A 70 21.38 -9.77 -12.23
CA LEU A 70 20.80 -10.24 -13.49
C LEU A 70 21.84 -11.01 -14.31
N GLN A 71 21.60 -12.29 -14.53
CA GLN A 71 22.37 -13.11 -15.48
C GLN A 71 21.63 -13.25 -16.81
N ASP A 72 20.34 -13.50 -16.76
CA ASP A 72 19.46 -13.62 -17.92
C ASP A 72 18.10 -12.99 -17.63
N ALA A 73 17.62 -12.09 -18.50
CA ALA A 73 16.34 -11.42 -18.35
C ALA A 73 15.15 -12.27 -18.82
N GLY A 74 15.40 -13.39 -19.49
CA GLY A 74 14.34 -14.22 -20.07
C GLY A 74 13.61 -13.54 -21.24
N GLU A 75 12.31 -13.82 -21.36
CA GLU A 75 11.43 -13.26 -22.40
C GLU A 75 10.77 -11.93 -21.96
N VAL A 76 10.52 -11.80 -20.65
CA VAL A 76 9.85 -10.65 -20.04
C VAL A 76 10.61 -10.18 -18.81
N ALA A 77 11.02 -8.91 -18.80
CA ALA A 77 11.59 -8.22 -17.65
C ALA A 77 10.53 -7.33 -17.01
N MET A 78 10.01 -7.72 -15.84
CA MET A 78 8.96 -7.01 -15.13
C MET A 78 9.55 -6.17 -14.00
N VAL A 79 9.41 -4.86 -14.07
CA VAL A 79 9.99 -3.91 -13.11
C VAL A 79 8.98 -3.55 -12.05
N CYS A 80 9.25 -3.95 -10.79
CA CYS A 80 8.37 -3.80 -9.63
C CYS A 80 9.04 -3.02 -8.48
N VAL A 81 10.04 -2.21 -8.78
CA VAL A 81 10.77 -1.43 -7.76
C VAL A 81 9.94 -0.28 -7.19
N GLY A 82 10.27 0.13 -5.98
CA GLY A 82 9.60 1.25 -5.33
C GLY A 82 9.87 2.58 -6.00
N THR A 83 8.86 3.45 -6.01
CA THR A 83 8.94 4.85 -6.47
C THR A 83 8.51 5.76 -5.32
N PRO A 84 9.40 6.02 -4.32
CA PRO A 84 9.06 6.81 -3.15
C PRO A 84 8.79 8.27 -3.53
N SER A 85 8.07 8.99 -2.65
CA SER A 85 7.87 10.43 -2.79
C SER A 85 9.10 11.17 -2.27
N ASN A 86 9.60 12.11 -3.05
CA ASN A 86 10.58 13.10 -2.60
C ASN A 86 9.92 14.16 -1.70
N GLU A 87 10.70 14.96 -0.98
CA GLU A 87 10.20 16.01 -0.09
C GLU A 87 9.32 17.06 -0.80
N ASN A 88 9.60 17.35 -2.06
CA ASN A 88 8.82 18.27 -2.89
C ASN A 88 7.55 17.65 -3.51
N GLY A 89 7.26 16.37 -3.22
CA GLY A 89 6.11 15.64 -3.74
C GLY A 89 6.34 14.94 -5.09
N SER A 90 7.50 15.13 -5.76
CA SER A 90 7.84 14.40 -6.98
C SER A 90 8.14 12.92 -6.68
N LEU A 91 8.09 12.07 -7.72
CA LEU A 91 8.50 10.68 -7.59
C LEU A 91 10.02 10.53 -7.61
N GLY A 92 10.57 9.76 -6.68
CA GLY A 92 11.95 9.29 -6.72
C GLY A 92 12.06 8.10 -7.68
N LEU A 93 12.81 8.28 -8.75
CA LEU A 93 13.00 7.25 -9.78
C LEU A 93 14.37 6.57 -9.71
N ASP A 94 15.17 6.79 -8.67
CA ASP A 94 16.56 6.30 -8.59
C ASP A 94 16.66 4.76 -8.67
N GLN A 95 15.75 4.04 -8.02
CA GLN A 95 15.69 2.58 -8.10
C GLN A 95 15.32 2.12 -9.52
N MET A 96 14.35 2.79 -10.13
CA MET A 96 13.92 2.54 -11.50
C MET A 96 15.08 2.76 -12.49
N ILE A 97 15.76 3.89 -12.39
CA ILE A 97 16.90 4.24 -13.28
C ILE A 97 18.02 3.21 -13.16
N ARG A 98 18.31 2.69 -11.97
CA ARG A 98 19.29 1.62 -11.76
C ARG A 98 18.90 0.33 -12.48
N VAL A 99 17.66 -0.11 -12.32
CA VAL A 99 17.15 -1.32 -12.99
C VAL A 99 17.12 -1.13 -14.51
N ILE A 100 16.70 0.04 -15.00
CA ILE A 100 16.70 0.35 -16.44
C ILE A 100 18.11 0.31 -17.02
N ARG A 101 19.13 0.76 -16.29
CA ARG A 101 20.53 0.63 -16.69
C ARG A 101 20.94 -0.84 -16.76
N GLU A 102 20.66 -1.63 -15.75
CA GLU A 102 20.99 -3.06 -15.69
C GLU A 102 20.35 -3.83 -16.85
N ILE A 103 19.06 -3.59 -17.11
CA ILE A 103 18.36 -4.18 -18.26
C ILE A 103 18.97 -3.71 -19.59
N GLY A 104 19.31 -2.42 -19.71
CA GLY A 104 19.94 -1.86 -20.89
C GLY A 104 21.32 -2.49 -21.18
N GLU A 105 22.17 -2.65 -20.17
CA GLU A 105 23.48 -3.32 -20.27
C GLU A 105 23.34 -4.81 -20.63
N TRP A 106 22.31 -5.48 -20.12
CA TRP A 106 21.99 -6.85 -20.53
C TRP A 106 21.53 -6.89 -21.99
N LEU A 107 20.61 -6.01 -22.40
CA LEU A 107 20.15 -5.88 -23.79
C LEU A 107 21.31 -5.65 -24.76
N GLN A 108 22.29 -4.83 -24.42
CA GLN A 108 23.46 -4.57 -25.24
C GLN A 108 24.19 -5.86 -25.63
N ARG A 109 24.28 -6.81 -24.70
CA ARG A 109 25.00 -8.09 -24.87
C ARG A 109 24.12 -9.21 -25.41
N SER A 110 22.80 -9.07 -25.31
CA SER A 110 21.83 -10.09 -25.72
C SER A 110 21.45 -9.93 -27.20
N SER A 111 21.21 -11.05 -27.87
CA SER A 111 20.61 -11.08 -29.23
C SER A 111 19.12 -11.37 -29.21
N GLY A 112 18.54 -11.66 -28.04
CA GLY A 112 17.10 -11.97 -27.86
C GLY A 112 16.21 -10.73 -27.90
N LYS A 113 14.93 -10.94 -28.24
CA LYS A 113 13.89 -9.91 -28.06
C LYS A 113 13.40 -9.95 -26.62
N LEU A 114 13.35 -8.78 -25.98
CA LEU A 114 12.88 -8.62 -24.60
C LEU A 114 11.65 -7.71 -24.56
N ILE A 115 10.68 -8.06 -23.74
CA ILE A 115 9.58 -7.17 -23.39
C ILE A 115 9.87 -6.63 -21.98
N VAL A 116 10.08 -5.32 -21.85
CA VAL A 116 10.23 -4.66 -20.56
C VAL A 116 8.86 -4.17 -20.09
N VAL A 117 8.36 -4.77 -19.04
CA VAL A 117 7.05 -4.45 -18.45
C VAL A 117 7.26 -3.61 -17.19
N ILE A 118 6.79 -2.39 -17.19
CA ILE A 118 6.81 -1.53 -16.00
C ILE A 118 5.53 -1.78 -15.22
N ARG A 119 5.68 -2.29 -14.01
CA ARG A 119 4.58 -2.55 -13.06
C ARG A 119 4.60 -1.56 -11.89
N SER A 120 5.73 -0.93 -11.64
CA SER A 120 5.86 0.18 -10.68
C SER A 120 4.94 1.33 -11.06
N THR A 121 4.35 1.98 -10.05
CA THR A 121 3.51 3.16 -10.26
C THR A 121 4.36 4.36 -10.66
N VAL A 122 4.15 4.87 -11.87
CA VAL A 122 4.85 6.04 -12.43
C VAL A 122 3.88 7.02 -13.04
N LEU A 123 4.24 8.32 -13.06
CA LEU A 123 3.39 9.37 -13.62
C LEU A 123 3.24 9.25 -15.14
N PRO A 124 2.10 9.71 -15.70
CA PRO A 124 1.88 9.73 -17.15
C PRO A 124 3.02 10.43 -17.89
N GLY A 125 3.55 9.74 -18.90
CA GLY A 125 4.68 10.18 -19.72
C GLY A 125 6.06 9.74 -19.21
N THR A 126 6.16 9.10 -18.04
CA THR A 126 7.43 8.64 -17.47
C THR A 126 8.10 7.58 -18.36
N LEU A 127 7.33 6.63 -18.90
CA LEU A 127 7.91 5.63 -19.79
C LEU A 127 8.51 6.25 -21.03
N GLU A 128 7.82 7.19 -21.65
CA GLU A 128 8.25 7.83 -22.89
C GLU A 128 9.40 8.83 -22.70
N SER A 129 9.42 9.55 -21.56
CA SER A 129 10.44 10.59 -21.31
C SER A 129 11.69 10.10 -20.59
N THR A 130 11.62 8.99 -19.88
CA THR A 130 12.70 8.55 -18.99
C THR A 130 13.10 7.09 -19.22
N ILE A 131 12.12 6.17 -19.23
CA ILE A 131 12.38 4.73 -19.23
C ILE A 131 12.89 4.28 -20.61
N ILE A 132 12.13 4.56 -21.67
CA ILE A 132 12.51 4.18 -23.04
C ILE A 132 13.85 4.81 -23.43
N PRO A 133 14.06 6.14 -23.28
CA PRO A 133 15.36 6.74 -23.57
C PRO A 133 16.51 6.20 -22.72
N GLY A 134 16.22 5.78 -21.47
CA GLY A 134 17.20 5.13 -20.61
C GLY A 134 17.62 3.76 -21.14
N LEU A 135 16.67 2.91 -21.52
CA LEU A 135 16.93 1.61 -22.12
C LEU A 135 17.73 1.74 -23.43
N GLU A 136 17.30 2.64 -24.33
CA GLU A 136 17.98 2.89 -25.61
C GLU A 136 19.42 3.35 -25.39
N ARG A 137 19.66 4.30 -24.48
CA ARG A 137 20.99 4.81 -24.15
C ARG A 137 21.94 3.73 -23.64
N HIS A 138 21.46 2.85 -22.74
CA HIS A 138 22.31 1.85 -22.12
C HIS A 138 22.47 0.58 -22.96
N SER A 139 21.52 0.30 -23.86
CA SER A 139 21.59 -0.85 -24.75
C SER A 139 22.22 -0.56 -26.11
N GLY A 140 22.16 0.70 -26.58
CA GLY A 140 22.48 1.06 -27.95
C GLY A 140 21.48 0.51 -28.98
N LYS A 141 20.28 0.09 -28.51
CA LYS A 141 19.20 -0.53 -29.30
C LYS A 141 17.97 0.35 -29.33
N GLU A 142 17.05 0.11 -30.28
CA GLU A 142 15.87 0.91 -30.52
C GLU A 142 14.59 0.21 -30.00
N CYS A 143 13.80 0.93 -29.22
CA CYS A 143 12.48 0.48 -28.77
C CYS A 143 11.51 0.35 -29.94
N GLY A 144 10.79 -0.75 -29.99
CA GLY A 144 9.89 -1.08 -31.12
C GLY A 144 10.54 -1.99 -32.15
N THR A 145 11.85 -1.98 -32.27
CA THR A 145 12.62 -2.80 -33.22
C THR A 145 13.33 -3.94 -32.51
N ASP A 146 14.18 -3.63 -31.54
CA ASP A 146 15.05 -4.60 -30.85
C ASP A 146 14.44 -5.11 -29.55
N PHE A 147 13.70 -4.26 -28.86
CA PHE A 147 12.95 -4.59 -27.63
C PHE A 147 11.61 -3.84 -27.58
N GLN A 148 10.74 -4.28 -26.70
CA GLN A 148 9.44 -3.66 -26.51
C GLN A 148 9.28 -3.16 -25.08
N VAL A 149 8.43 -2.14 -24.88
CA VAL A 149 8.08 -1.61 -23.57
C VAL A 149 6.57 -1.60 -23.38
N CYS A 150 6.14 -2.00 -22.19
CA CYS A 150 4.73 -2.06 -21.81
C CYS A 150 4.53 -1.52 -20.40
N MET A 151 3.47 -0.76 -20.17
CA MET A 151 2.96 -0.41 -18.85
C MET A 151 1.89 -1.43 -18.43
N ASN A 152 2.08 -2.10 -17.31
CA ASN A 152 1.11 -3.01 -16.71
C ASN A 152 0.94 -2.70 -15.22
N PRO A 153 0.14 -1.67 -14.88
CA PRO A 153 -0.07 -1.28 -13.49
C PRO A 153 -0.75 -2.40 -12.70
N GLU A 154 -0.48 -2.45 -11.41
CA GLU A 154 -1.12 -3.36 -10.47
C GLU A 154 -2.22 -2.65 -9.65
N PHE A 155 -3.18 -3.40 -9.15
CA PHE A 155 -4.30 -2.91 -8.34
C PHE A 155 -4.47 -3.72 -7.05
N MET A 156 -3.38 -4.31 -6.58
CA MET A 156 -3.32 -5.12 -5.37
C MET A 156 -3.37 -4.23 -4.12
N ARG A 157 -3.98 -4.75 -3.07
CA ARG A 157 -4.05 -4.09 -1.76
C ARG A 157 -3.32 -4.94 -0.74
N GLU A 158 -2.53 -4.30 0.11
CA GLU A 158 -1.88 -4.97 1.24
C GLU A 158 -2.91 -5.76 2.06
N THR A 159 -2.53 -6.96 2.50
CA THR A 159 -3.35 -7.97 3.19
C THR A 159 -4.36 -8.73 2.32
N THR A 160 -4.50 -8.39 1.04
CA THR A 160 -5.34 -9.11 0.07
C THR A 160 -4.68 -9.19 -1.30
N ALA A 161 -3.37 -8.95 -1.39
CA ALA A 161 -2.67 -8.80 -2.67
C ALA A 161 -2.64 -10.09 -3.49
N VAL A 162 -2.49 -11.25 -2.85
CA VAL A 162 -2.58 -12.55 -3.52
C VAL A 162 -3.99 -12.76 -4.09
N ALA A 163 -5.02 -12.51 -3.30
CA ALA A 163 -6.41 -12.63 -3.75
C ALA A 163 -6.74 -11.61 -4.86
N ASP A 164 -6.26 -10.35 -4.73
CA ASP A 164 -6.44 -9.31 -5.72
C ASP A 164 -5.69 -9.61 -7.04
N PHE A 165 -4.55 -10.31 -6.97
CA PHE A 165 -3.81 -10.75 -8.16
C PHE A 165 -4.62 -11.77 -8.97
N PHE A 166 -5.22 -12.77 -8.31
CA PHE A 166 -6.01 -13.81 -8.98
C PHE A 166 -7.44 -13.38 -9.31
N ASN A 167 -7.98 -12.35 -8.63
CA ASN A 167 -9.32 -11.83 -8.86
C ASN A 167 -9.31 -10.30 -9.01
N PRO A 168 -8.55 -9.73 -9.94
CA PRO A 168 -8.50 -8.29 -10.15
C PRO A 168 -9.83 -7.81 -10.79
N PRO A 169 -10.23 -6.56 -10.58
CA PRO A 169 -11.38 -5.99 -11.28
C PRO A 169 -11.15 -5.91 -12.81
N PHE A 170 -9.91 -5.75 -13.21
CA PHE A 170 -9.42 -5.74 -14.59
C PHE A 170 -7.89 -5.78 -14.62
N THR A 171 -7.34 -6.12 -15.77
CA THR A 171 -5.91 -5.97 -16.10
C THR A 171 -5.75 -4.89 -17.16
N VAL A 172 -4.72 -4.04 -17.02
CA VAL A 172 -4.41 -2.99 -18.01
C VAL A 172 -3.07 -3.28 -18.66
N VAL A 173 -3.03 -3.23 -19.98
CA VAL A 173 -1.82 -3.44 -20.79
C VAL A 173 -1.64 -2.24 -21.73
N GLY A 174 -0.71 -1.36 -21.40
CA GLY A 174 -0.41 -0.13 -22.14
C GLY A 174 0.84 -0.25 -23.00
N THR A 175 0.70 -0.31 -24.30
CA THR A 175 1.82 -0.33 -25.25
C THR A 175 1.37 0.16 -26.63
N LYS A 176 2.34 0.53 -27.47
CA LYS A 176 2.07 0.92 -28.88
C LYS A 176 1.93 -0.30 -29.80
N ASP A 177 2.56 -1.43 -29.43
CA ASP A 177 2.61 -2.63 -30.26
C ASP A 177 1.53 -3.65 -29.85
N LYS A 178 0.68 -4.05 -30.83
CA LYS A 178 -0.39 -5.03 -30.61
C LYS A 178 0.11 -6.43 -30.27
N GLN A 179 1.27 -6.84 -30.80
CA GLN A 179 1.82 -8.17 -30.52
C GLN A 179 2.30 -8.21 -29.07
N THR A 180 3.02 -7.19 -28.64
CA THR A 180 3.43 -7.01 -27.23
C THR A 180 2.23 -6.99 -26.29
N ALA A 181 1.15 -6.26 -26.66
CA ALA A 181 -0.07 -6.25 -25.85
C ALA A 181 -0.67 -7.65 -25.68
N ASN A 182 -0.67 -8.47 -26.74
CA ASN A 182 -1.17 -9.84 -26.66
C ASN A 182 -0.24 -10.74 -25.84
N LEU A 183 1.07 -10.66 -26.01
CA LEU A 183 2.04 -11.46 -25.25
C LEU A 183 1.97 -11.16 -23.76
N VAL A 184 1.87 -9.88 -23.38
CA VAL A 184 1.71 -9.50 -21.96
C VAL A 184 0.35 -9.94 -21.43
N ALA A 185 -0.73 -9.86 -22.24
CA ALA A 185 -2.04 -10.36 -21.84
C ALA A 185 -2.06 -11.88 -21.59
N GLU A 186 -1.27 -12.66 -22.34
CA GLU A 186 -1.14 -14.11 -22.14
C GLU A 186 -0.62 -14.49 -20.75
N LEU A 187 0.17 -13.63 -20.09
CA LEU A 187 0.62 -13.86 -18.71
C LEU A 187 -0.55 -14.03 -17.73
N PHE A 188 -1.67 -13.39 -18.03
CA PHE A 188 -2.85 -13.32 -17.17
C PHE A 188 -4.07 -14.06 -17.74
N LYS A 189 -3.91 -14.88 -18.77
CA LYS A 189 -5.03 -15.50 -19.52
C LYS A 189 -5.91 -16.43 -18.68
N THR A 190 -5.36 -17.01 -17.63
CA THR A 190 -6.09 -17.90 -16.71
C THR A 190 -6.87 -17.12 -15.65
N ILE A 191 -6.65 -15.82 -15.53
CA ILE A 191 -7.36 -14.95 -14.61
C ILE A 191 -8.65 -14.47 -15.28
N ALA A 192 -9.79 -14.76 -14.65
CA ALA A 192 -11.11 -14.42 -15.18
C ALA A 192 -11.46 -12.93 -14.97
N ALA A 193 -10.71 -12.03 -15.62
CA ALA A 193 -10.91 -10.59 -15.53
C ALA A 193 -10.79 -9.91 -16.91
N PRO A 194 -11.51 -8.81 -17.15
CA PRO A 194 -11.34 -8.03 -18.38
C PRO A 194 -9.91 -7.51 -18.52
N ILE A 195 -9.36 -7.59 -19.73
CA ILE A 195 -8.05 -7.03 -20.05
C ILE A 195 -8.23 -5.83 -20.99
N HIS A 196 -7.88 -4.65 -20.49
CA HIS A 196 -7.92 -3.41 -21.27
C HIS A 196 -6.56 -3.18 -21.94
N ARG A 197 -6.56 -3.18 -23.26
CA ARG A 197 -5.40 -2.82 -24.09
C ARG A 197 -5.51 -1.35 -24.44
N THR A 198 -4.46 -0.57 -24.12
CA THR A 198 -4.53 0.90 -24.25
C THR A 198 -3.14 1.48 -24.54
N THR A 199 -3.02 2.80 -24.60
CA THR A 199 -1.73 3.48 -24.72
C THR A 199 -0.94 3.45 -23.40
N ILE A 200 0.36 3.66 -23.49
CA ILE A 200 1.24 3.73 -22.31
C ILE A 200 0.74 4.78 -21.32
N ARG A 201 0.46 6.01 -21.81
CA ARG A 201 0.02 7.13 -20.95
C ARG A 201 -1.32 6.88 -20.26
N GLU A 202 -2.25 6.27 -20.97
CA GLU A 202 -3.54 5.89 -20.38
C GLU A 202 -3.34 4.85 -19.27
N ALA A 203 -2.49 3.83 -19.50
CA ALA A 203 -2.19 2.81 -18.48
C ALA A 203 -1.50 3.41 -17.26
N GLU A 204 -0.56 4.36 -17.44
CA GLU A 204 0.04 5.12 -16.35
C GLU A 204 -1.03 5.90 -15.58
N MET A 205 -1.94 6.59 -16.27
CA MET A 205 -2.96 7.45 -15.65
C MET A 205 -4.03 6.66 -14.90
N VAL A 206 -4.44 5.49 -15.38
CA VAL A 206 -5.49 4.66 -14.75
C VAL A 206 -5.13 4.34 -13.30
N LYS A 207 -3.85 4.00 -13.02
CA LYS A 207 -3.41 3.69 -11.64
C LYS A 207 -3.60 4.89 -10.71
N TYR A 208 -3.17 6.07 -11.13
CA TYR A 208 -3.34 7.30 -10.35
C TYR A 208 -4.81 7.67 -10.16
N ALA A 209 -5.62 7.54 -11.23
CA ALA A 209 -7.05 7.80 -11.15
C ALA A 209 -7.74 6.88 -10.14
N CYS A 210 -7.42 5.58 -10.14
CA CYS A 210 -7.97 4.63 -9.17
C CYS A 210 -7.57 4.97 -7.73
N ASN A 211 -6.27 5.22 -7.48
CA ASN A 211 -5.80 5.52 -6.14
C ASN A 211 -6.35 6.86 -5.62
N ALA A 212 -6.35 7.91 -6.46
CA ALA A 212 -6.94 9.19 -6.11
C ALA A 212 -8.44 9.07 -5.78
N PHE A 213 -9.17 8.27 -6.57
CA PHE A 213 -10.59 8.04 -6.35
C PHE A 213 -10.86 7.24 -5.06
N HIS A 214 -10.01 6.26 -4.72
CA HIS A 214 -10.08 5.59 -3.44
C HIS A 214 -9.93 6.57 -2.27
N ALA A 215 -8.94 7.46 -2.34
CA ALA A 215 -8.72 8.48 -1.32
C ALA A 215 -9.90 9.46 -1.20
N VAL A 216 -10.45 9.92 -2.33
CA VAL A 216 -11.65 10.78 -2.33
C VAL A 216 -12.83 10.08 -1.66
N LYS A 217 -13.05 8.78 -1.93
CA LYS A 217 -14.13 8.02 -1.29
C LYS A 217 -13.97 7.96 0.24
N VAL A 218 -12.76 7.72 0.72
CA VAL A 218 -12.49 7.70 2.17
C VAL A 218 -12.75 9.07 2.79
N CYS A 219 -12.23 10.14 2.19
CA CYS A 219 -12.44 11.50 2.70
C CYS A 219 -13.93 11.88 2.70
N PHE A 220 -14.65 11.58 1.62
CA PHE A 220 -16.09 11.79 1.55
C PHE A 220 -16.82 11.04 2.68
N SER A 221 -16.50 9.78 2.88
CA SER A 221 -17.11 8.98 3.95
C SER A 221 -16.86 9.59 5.33
N ASN A 222 -15.63 10.06 5.57
CA ASN A 222 -15.26 10.67 6.84
C ASN A 222 -15.97 12.01 7.05
N GLU A 223 -16.09 12.84 6.03
CA GLU A 223 -16.80 14.14 6.11
C GLU A 223 -18.30 13.92 6.40
N VAL A 224 -18.95 12.98 5.71
CA VAL A 224 -20.33 12.58 6.00
C VAL A 224 -20.45 12.02 7.42
N GLY A 225 -19.49 11.20 7.85
CA GLY A 225 -19.43 10.66 9.20
C GLY A 225 -19.35 11.73 10.27
N ASN A 226 -18.48 12.71 10.09
CA ASN A 226 -18.31 13.80 11.04
C ASN A 226 -19.59 14.65 11.18
N LEU A 227 -20.26 14.97 10.06
CA LEU A 227 -21.52 15.71 10.08
C LEU A 227 -22.63 14.87 10.73
N SER A 228 -22.76 13.62 10.35
CA SER A 228 -23.76 12.70 10.89
C SER A 228 -23.62 12.57 12.41
N LYS A 229 -22.40 12.42 12.92
CA LYS A 229 -22.12 12.42 14.37
C LYS A 229 -22.64 13.68 15.05
N ARG A 230 -22.40 14.86 14.45
CA ARG A 230 -22.89 16.14 14.99
C ARG A 230 -24.40 16.24 15.05
N LEU A 231 -25.09 15.59 14.11
CA LEU A 231 -26.56 15.56 14.02
C LEU A 231 -27.20 14.39 14.78
N GLY A 232 -26.42 13.56 15.47
CA GLY A 232 -26.92 12.37 16.16
C GLY A 232 -27.38 11.25 15.23
N ILE A 233 -26.82 11.17 14.03
CA ILE A 233 -27.17 10.18 13.00
C ILE A 233 -26.08 9.12 12.93
N ASP A 234 -26.43 7.84 12.80
CA ASP A 234 -25.48 6.76 12.51
C ASP A 234 -24.99 6.84 11.06
N SER A 235 -23.76 7.34 10.90
CA SER A 235 -23.12 7.51 9.60
C SER A 235 -22.84 6.19 8.88
N HIS A 236 -22.58 5.11 9.61
CA HIS A 236 -22.37 3.80 9.00
C HIS A 236 -23.65 3.28 8.36
N HIS A 237 -24.80 3.48 9.03
CA HIS A 237 -26.09 3.12 8.45
C HIS A 237 -26.41 3.95 7.21
N VAL A 238 -26.17 5.28 7.25
CA VAL A 238 -26.35 6.17 6.09
C VAL A 238 -25.52 5.69 4.91
N LEU A 239 -24.22 5.44 5.11
CA LEU A 239 -23.32 5.01 4.03
C LEU A 239 -23.57 3.57 3.58
N GLN A 240 -24.07 2.70 4.47
CA GLN A 240 -24.53 1.37 4.10
C GLN A 240 -25.71 1.44 3.12
N ILE A 241 -26.70 2.29 3.39
CA ILE A 241 -27.82 2.54 2.47
C ILE A 241 -27.32 3.11 1.15
N LEU A 242 -26.45 4.13 1.18
CA LEU A 242 -25.84 4.73 -0.01
C LEU A 242 -25.16 3.67 -0.88
N CYS A 243 -24.46 2.72 -0.28
CA CYS A 243 -23.76 1.63 -0.98
C CYS A 243 -24.70 0.54 -1.52
N THR A 244 -25.98 0.53 -1.20
CA THR A 244 -26.97 -0.39 -1.84
C THR A 244 -27.27 0.02 -3.27
N ASP A 245 -27.13 1.29 -3.60
CA ASP A 245 -27.24 1.77 -4.98
C ASP A 245 -25.98 1.40 -5.78
N LYS A 246 -26.00 0.20 -6.33
CA LYS A 246 -24.95 -0.29 -7.25
C LYS A 246 -25.09 0.29 -8.67
N LYS A 247 -26.13 1.07 -8.92
CA LYS A 247 -26.44 1.63 -10.23
C LYS A 247 -25.80 3.02 -10.40
N LEU A 248 -25.86 3.87 -9.38
CA LEU A 248 -25.36 5.25 -9.41
C LEU A 248 -24.19 5.45 -8.46
N ASN A 249 -24.20 4.78 -7.29
CA ASN A 249 -23.14 4.83 -6.31
C ASN A 249 -22.14 3.69 -6.53
N LEU A 250 -21.12 3.66 -5.71
CA LEU A 250 -20.00 2.73 -5.86
C LEU A 250 -20.10 1.56 -4.89
N SER A 251 -19.14 0.63 -4.97
CA SER A 251 -19.07 -0.49 -4.03
C SER A 251 -18.85 -0.01 -2.58
N PRO A 252 -19.18 -0.84 -1.56
CA PRO A 252 -18.94 -0.50 -0.15
C PRO A 252 -17.48 -0.30 0.25
N SER A 253 -16.53 -0.69 -0.60
CA SER A 253 -15.11 -0.53 -0.34
C SER A 253 -14.75 0.95 -0.20
N TYR A 254 -14.02 1.29 0.85
CA TYR A 254 -13.61 2.65 1.21
C TYR A 254 -14.75 3.63 1.57
N MET A 255 -16.02 3.18 1.56
CA MET A 255 -17.18 4.00 1.96
C MET A 255 -17.58 3.72 3.40
N LYS A 256 -16.62 3.68 4.30
CA LYS A 256 -16.83 3.50 5.75
C LYS A 256 -16.14 4.63 6.47
N PRO A 257 -16.87 5.47 7.23
CA PRO A 257 -16.28 6.50 8.07
C PRO A 257 -15.35 5.89 9.11
N GLY A 258 -14.30 6.59 9.44
CA GLY A 258 -13.31 6.13 10.40
C GLY A 258 -12.14 7.09 10.52
N PHE A 259 -10.98 6.56 10.84
CA PHE A 259 -9.76 7.33 10.96
C PHE A 259 -9.19 7.73 9.59
N ALA A 260 -8.15 8.56 9.62
CA ALA A 260 -7.43 8.97 8.43
C ALA A 260 -6.85 7.77 7.65
N PHE A 261 -6.81 7.88 6.34
CA PHE A 261 -6.10 6.89 5.53
C PHE A 261 -4.58 7.11 5.61
N GLY A 262 -3.84 6.03 5.43
CA GLY A 262 -2.39 6.00 5.38
C GLY A 262 -1.87 4.97 4.40
N GLY A 263 -0.68 4.48 4.68
CA GLY A 263 0.02 3.52 3.84
C GLY A 263 0.84 4.18 2.74
N SER A 264 1.66 3.38 2.09
CA SER A 264 2.65 3.85 1.11
C SER A 264 2.06 4.37 -0.21
N CYS A 265 0.76 4.15 -0.48
CA CYS A 265 0.15 4.41 -1.78
C CYS A 265 -0.68 5.70 -1.82
N LEU A 266 -1.79 5.78 -1.06
CA LEU A 266 -2.74 6.87 -1.20
C LEU A 266 -2.12 8.26 -0.96
N PRO A 267 -1.37 8.52 0.14
CA PRO A 267 -0.78 9.84 0.35
C PRO A 267 0.24 10.21 -0.73
N LYS A 268 1.09 9.24 -1.10
CA LYS A 268 2.12 9.45 -2.13
C LYS A 268 1.51 9.78 -3.49
N ASP A 269 0.55 9.00 -3.96
CA ASP A 269 -0.03 9.15 -5.29
C ASP A 269 -0.87 10.42 -5.39
N LEU A 270 -1.58 10.81 -4.32
CA LEU A 270 -2.26 12.11 -4.26
C LEU A 270 -1.27 13.28 -4.39
N ARG A 271 -0.15 13.24 -3.67
CA ARG A 271 0.88 14.29 -3.80
C ARG A 271 1.46 14.32 -5.20
N ALA A 272 1.75 13.16 -5.79
CA ALA A 272 2.34 13.08 -7.11
C ALA A 272 1.41 13.64 -8.21
N ILE A 273 0.11 13.32 -8.19
CA ILE A 273 -0.82 13.85 -9.21
C ILE A 273 -1.07 15.35 -9.03
N VAL A 274 -1.16 15.84 -7.79
CA VAL A 274 -1.29 17.28 -7.52
C VAL A 274 -0.02 18.03 -7.97
N TYR A 275 1.15 17.45 -7.71
CA TYR A 275 2.42 18.02 -8.18
C TYR A 275 2.46 18.08 -9.72
N ARG A 276 2.05 17.00 -10.41
CA ARG A 276 2.00 17.00 -11.88
C ARG A 276 1.01 18.02 -12.43
N ALA A 277 -0.16 18.17 -11.83
CA ALA A 277 -1.13 19.18 -12.24
C ALA A 277 -0.54 20.58 -12.18
N LYS A 278 0.18 20.91 -11.10
CA LYS A 278 0.89 22.20 -10.97
C LYS A 278 1.92 22.45 -12.08
N GLN A 279 2.60 21.40 -12.54
CA GLN A 279 3.53 21.52 -13.67
C GLN A 279 2.83 21.85 -15.02
N GLU A 280 1.54 21.54 -15.13
CA GLU A 280 0.71 21.84 -16.29
C GLU A 280 -0.16 23.08 -16.07
N ASP A 281 0.13 23.92 -15.06
CA ASP A 281 -0.66 25.09 -14.66
C ASP A 281 -2.15 24.77 -14.41
N LEU A 282 -2.43 23.54 -13.90
CA LEU A 282 -3.77 23.08 -13.56
C LEU A 282 -3.97 22.99 -12.04
N GLU A 283 -5.17 23.37 -11.60
CA GLU A 283 -5.62 23.16 -10.22
C GLU A 283 -6.52 21.93 -10.12
N MET A 284 -6.33 21.11 -9.06
CA MET A 284 -7.17 19.95 -8.75
C MET A 284 -7.68 20.06 -7.31
N PRO A 285 -8.63 20.99 -7.02
CA PRO A 285 -9.00 21.34 -5.64
C PRO A 285 -9.59 20.13 -4.87
N VAL A 286 -10.44 19.30 -5.45
CA VAL A 286 -11.02 18.14 -4.78
C VAL A 286 -9.95 17.14 -4.36
N ILE A 287 -9.03 16.81 -5.25
CA ILE A 287 -7.94 15.86 -4.96
C ILE A 287 -6.93 16.47 -3.98
N ALA A 288 -6.58 17.72 -4.16
CA ALA A 288 -5.67 18.42 -3.24
C ALA A 288 -6.29 18.57 -1.83
N SER A 289 -7.58 18.86 -1.75
CA SER A 289 -8.30 18.97 -0.48
C SER A 289 -8.44 17.64 0.25
N SER A 290 -8.33 16.49 -0.45
CA SER A 290 -8.38 15.18 0.19
C SER A 290 -7.25 14.97 1.20
N LEU A 291 -6.05 15.49 0.96
CA LEU A 291 -4.94 15.44 1.93
C LEU A 291 -5.22 16.33 3.15
N ALA A 292 -5.78 17.52 2.95
CA ALA A 292 -6.15 18.40 4.03
C ALA A 292 -7.30 17.81 4.88
N SER A 293 -8.32 17.23 4.23
CA SER A 293 -9.41 16.52 4.88
C SER A 293 -8.89 15.32 5.70
N ASN A 294 -7.94 14.56 5.14
CA ASN A 294 -7.32 13.45 5.86
C ASN A 294 -6.53 13.89 7.10
N SER A 295 -5.82 15.02 7.02
CA SER A 295 -5.12 15.61 8.16
C SER A 295 -6.09 16.09 9.25
N GLN A 296 -7.24 16.66 8.87
CA GLN A 296 -8.29 17.05 9.82
C GLN A 296 -8.81 15.84 10.63
N GLN A 297 -8.84 14.67 10.05
CA GLN A 297 -9.27 13.46 10.76
C GLN A 297 -8.33 13.11 11.92
N ILE A 298 -7.01 13.34 11.74
CA ILE A 298 -6.04 13.23 12.83
C ILE A 298 -6.29 14.31 13.90
N ASP A 299 -6.65 15.54 13.48
CA ASP A 299 -6.98 16.63 14.39
C ASP A 299 -8.23 16.33 15.23
N PHE A 300 -9.24 15.69 14.65
CA PHE A 300 -10.42 15.26 15.37
C PHE A 300 -10.08 14.21 16.43
N ALA A 301 -9.32 13.17 16.08
CA ALA A 301 -8.86 12.16 17.05
C ALA A 301 -8.08 12.80 18.20
N PHE A 302 -7.13 13.70 17.90
CA PHE A 302 -6.40 14.45 18.90
C PHE A 302 -7.33 15.28 19.80
N SER A 303 -8.34 15.93 19.22
CA SER A 303 -9.31 16.76 19.96
C SER A 303 -10.18 15.93 20.90
N MET A 304 -10.58 14.72 20.49
CA MET A 304 -11.31 13.76 21.34
C MET A 304 -10.45 13.39 22.56
N ILE A 305 -9.21 13.01 22.35
CA ILE A 305 -8.27 12.69 23.44
C ILE A 305 -8.13 13.88 24.40
N ARG A 306 -7.91 15.08 23.86
CA ARG A 306 -7.75 16.31 24.65
C ARG A 306 -8.96 16.61 25.53
N LYS A 307 -10.18 16.37 25.03
CA LYS A 307 -11.43 16.60 25.78
C LYS A 307 -11.56 15.71 27.03
N THR A 308 -10.91 14.56 27.09
CA THR A 308 -10.91 13.71 28.27
C THR A 308 -10.16 14.34 29.46
N GLY A 309 -9.31 15.32 29.22
CA GLY A 309 -8.46 15.95 30.26
C GLY A 309 -7.34 15.05 30.78
N LYS A 310 -7.24 13.81 30.32
CA LYS A 310 -6.26 12.82 30.76
C LYS A 310 -4.96 12.95 29.97
N ARG A 311 -3.86 12.42 30.56
CA ARG A 311 -2.51 12.56 29.98
C ARG A 311 -1.82 11.24 29.71
N ARG A 312 -2.33 10.10 30.22
CA ARG A 312 -1.79 8.76 29.96
C ARG A 312 -2.64 8.08 28.91
N ILE A 313 -2.04 7.82 27.74
CA ILE A 313 -2.76 7.36 26.57
C ILE A 313 -2.21 5.99 26.16
N GLY A 314 -3.08 4.99 26.09
CA GLY A 314 -2.82 3.71 25.48
C GLY A 314 -3.26 3.71 24.01
N VAL A 315 -2.48 3.11 23.15
CA VAL A 315 -2.80 2.99 21.73
C VAL A 315 -2.75 1.51 21.33
N LEU A 316 -3.87 1.01 20.81
CA LEU A 316 -4.00 -0.35 20.31
C LEU A 316 -3.94 -0.37 18.78
N GLY A 317 -2.78 -0.78 18.26
CA GLY A 317 -2.46 -0.78 16.84
C GLY A 317 -1.55 0.39 16.44
N LEU A 318 -0.54 0.12 15.65
CA LEU A 318 0.46 1.10 15.17
C LEU A 318 0.51 1.16 13.64
N SER A 319 0.36 0.02 12.95
CA SER A 319 0.30 0.01 11.49
C SER A 319 -1.01 0.64 11.00
N PHE A 320 -1.00 1.15 9.78
CA PHE A 320 -2.16 1.85 9.21
C PHE A 320 -3.36 0.92 8.96
N LYS A 321 -3.18 -0.40 9.03
CA LYS A 321 -4.20 -1.42 8.75
C LYS A 321 -3.85 -2.73 9.49
N ALA A 322 -4.85 -3.53 9.85
CA ALA A 322 -4.64 -4.87 10.36
C ALA A 322 -4.06 -5.81 9.27
N GLY A 323 -3.21 -6.76 9.68
CA GLY A 323 -2.58 -7.74 8.79
C GLY A 323 -1.34 -7.19 8.06
N THR A 324 -0.75 -6.10 8.52
CA THR A 324 0.51 -5.56 7.98
C THR A 324 1.38 -4.94 9.07
N ASP A 325 2.68 -4.96 8.86
CA ASP A 325 3.69 -4.26 9.66
C ASP A 325 4.08 -2.90 9.06
N ASP A 326 3.41 -2.45 7.99
CA ASP A 326 3.73 -1.20 7.31
C ASP A 326 3.28 0.01 8.13
N LEU A 327 4.26 0.82 8.53
CA LEU A 327 4.07 2.04 9.31
C LEU A 327 4.24 3.32 8.48
N ARG A 328 4.57 3.19 7.19
CA ARG A 328 4.79 4.35 6.32
C ARG A 328 3.50 5.15 6.18
N GLU A 329 3.60 6.46 6.45
CA GLU A 329 2.45 7.36 6.40
C GLU A 329 1.26 6.87 7.27
N SER A 330 1.53 6.09 8.32
CA SER A 330 0.48 5.65 9.24
C SER A 330 -0.06 6.84 10.02
N PRO A 331 -1.37 7.16 9.94
CA PRO A 331 -1.93 8.32 10.62
C PRO A 331 -1.91 8.19 12.14
N ILE A 332 -1.87 6.97 12.68
CA ILE A 332 -1.71 6.77 14.12
C ILE A 332 -0.32 7.15 14.59
N VAL A 333 0.71 6.95 13.76
CA VAL A 333 2.07 7.42 14.04
C VAL A 333 2.08 8.94 14.19
N SER A 334 1.48 9.66 13.25
CA SER A 334 1.37 11.13 13.31
C SER A 334 0.57 11.61 14.53
N LEU A 335 -0.48 10.88 14.94
CA LEU A 335 -1.22 11.16 16.16
C LEU A 335 -0.35 10.98 17.41
N ILE A 336 0.43 9.89 17.48
CA ILE A 336 1.35 9.57 18.58
C ILE A 336 2.42 10.65 18.70
N GLU A 337 3.07 11.05 17.62
CA GLU A 337 4.08 12.10 17.63
C GLU A 337 3.50 13.43 18.15
N ARG A 338 2.29 13.76 17.70
CA ARG A 338 1.59 14.96 18.17
C ARG A 338 1.26 14.90 19.66
N LEU A 339 0.83 13.75 20.17
CA LEU A 339 0.57 13.54 21.59
C LEU A 339 1.86 13.71 22.41
N ILE A 340 2.95 13.09 22.00
CA ILE A 340 4.26 13.21 22.65
C ILE A 340 4.74 14.66 22.64
N GLY A 341 4.66 15.35 21.50
CA GLY A 341 5.03 16.75 21.35
C GLY A 341 4.19 17.71 22.23
N LYS A 342 3.01 17.26 22.71
CA LYS A 342 2.17 17.98 23.66
C LYS A 342 2.28 17.51 25.11
N GLY A 343 3.27 16.64 25.41
CA GLY A 343 3.59 16.17 26.76
C GLY A 343 2.65 15.08 27.28
N TYR A 344 2.01 14.31 26.41
CA TYR A 344 1.26 13.12 26.80
C TYR A 344 2.24 11.95 27.01
N LYS A 345 1.91 11.07 27.94
CA LYS A 345 2.59 9.77 28.09
C LYS A 345 1.85 8.77 27.24
N VAL A 346 2.55 8.13 26.30
CA VAL A 346 1.95 7.19 25.37
C VAL A 346 2.54 5.81 25.58
N SER A 347 1.67 4.77 25.62
CA SER A 347 2.02 3.35 25.62
C SER A 347 1.33 2.70 24.43
N VAL A 348 2.02 1.88 23.64
CA VAL A 348 1.54 1.33 22.38
C VAL A 348 1.64 -0.19 22.40
N TYR A 349 0.61 -0.87 21.91
CA TYR A 349 0.66 -2.30 21.64
C TYR A 349 0.19 -2.61 20.23
N ASP A 350 0.96 -3.42 19.51
CA ASP A 350 0.62 -3.93 18.19
C ASP A 350 1.23 -5.32 17.99
N GLU A 351 0.39 -6.32 17.74
CA GLU A 351 0.83 -7.72 17.60
C GLU A 351 1.68 -7.96 16.35
N GLU A 352 1.43 -7.20 15.28
CA GLU A 352 2.07 -7.38 13.97
C GLU A 352 3.35 -6.56 13.87
N VAL A 353 3.45 -5.48 14.65
CA VAL A 353 4.62 -4.59 14.71
C VAL A 353 5.51 -5.00 15.88
N SER A 354 6.32 -6.03 15.68
CA SER A 354 7.41 -6.36 16.60
C SER A 354 8.69 -5.75 16.08
N LEU A 355 9.33 -4.89 16.89
CA LEU A 355 10.61 -4.25 16.52
C LEU A 355 11.69 -5.26 16.13
N ALA A 356 11.65 -6.47 16.70
CA ALA A 356 12.57 -7.56 16.37
C ALA A 356 12.27 -8.19 14.99
N LYS A 357 11.05 -8.00 14.44
CA LYS A 357 10.61 -8.56 13.15
C LYS A 357 10.57 -7.52 12.03
N LEU A 358 10.80 -6.26 12.32
CA LEU A 358 10.80 -5.20 11.29
C LEU A 358 12.09 -5.23 10.47
N TYR A 359 11.94 -5.28 9.15
CA TYR A 359 13.04 -5.28 8.19
C TYR A 359 12.94 -4.12 7.18
N GLY A 360 14.06 -3.76 6.59
CA GLY A 360 14.12 -2.91 5.40
C GLY A 360 13.56 -1.49 5.59
N ALA A 361 12.64 -1.09 4.71
CA ALA A 361 12.10 0.27 4.67
C ALA A 361 11.24 0.64 5.89
N ASN A 362 10.49 -0.32 6.45
CA ASN A 362 9.64 -0.07 7.62
C ASN A 362 10.46 0.23 8.86
N ARG A 363 11.53 -0.54 9.11
CA ARG A 363 12.44 -0.29 10.23
C ARG A 363 13.10 1.10 10.12
N ARG A 364 13.65 1.44 8.95
CA ARG A 364 14.26 2.75 8.70
C ARG A 364 13.27 3.89 8.89
N TYR A 365 12.04 3.75 8.41
CA TYR A 365 11.01 4.75 8.59
C TYR A 365 10.71 5.00 10.07
N ILE A 366 10.57 3.95 10.89
CA ILE A 366 10.33 4.07 12.32
C ILE A 366 11.49 4.76 13.03
N GLU A 367 12.72 4.30 12.77
CA GLU A 367 13.92 4.86 13.39
C GLU A 367 14.10 6.35 13.07
N GLN A 368 13.63 6.80 11.90
CA GLN A 368 13.67 8.22 11.48
C GLN A 368 12.50 9.04 12.01
N THR A 369 11.29 8.46 12.00
CA THR A 369 10.06 9.19 12.31
C THR A 369 9.74 9.16 13.81
N ILE A 370 9.92 8.01 14.46
CA ILE A 370 9.76 7.86 15.91
C ILE A 370 10.99 7.14 16.49
N PRO A 371 12.14 7.82 16.64
CA PRO A 371 13.40 7.19 17.08
C PRO A 371 13.30 6.44 18.41
N HIS A 372 12.38 6.86 19.27
CA HIS A 372 12.17 6.29 20.61
C HIS A 372 10.99 5.33 20.70
N ILE A 373 10.50 4.80 19.57
CA ILE A 373 9.31 3.92 19.53
C ILE A 373 9.45 2.70 20.42
N SER A 374 10.67 2.15 20.56
CA SER A 374 10.94 1.01 21.43
C SER A 374 10.57 1.28 22.90
N SER A 375 10.70 2.52 23.35
CA SER A 375 10.32 2.93 24.71
C SER A 375 8.81 3.14 24.89
N LEU A 376 8.05 3.18 23.79
CA LEU A 376 6.59 3.32 23.79
C LEU A 376 5.88 1.96 23.70
N MET A 377 6.57 0.93 23.18
CA MET A 377 5.97 -0.39 22.98
C MET A 377 5.83 -1.14 24.30
N ALA A 378 4.60 -1.51 24.61
CA ALA A 378 4.27 -2.38 25.72
C ALA A 378 4.46 -3.86 25.34
N GLU A 379 4.75 -4.72 26.31
CA GLU A 379 4.92 -6.16 26.09
C GLU A 379 3.59 -6.88 25.94
N SER A 380 2.54 -6.36 26.59
CA SER A 380 1.20 -6.95 26.57
C SER A 380 0.09 -5.89 26.48
N LEU A 381 -1.11 -6.33 26.13
CA LEU A 381 -2.32 -5.50 26.20
C LEU A 381 -2.60 -5.02 27.63
N ASN A 382 -2.38 -5.87 28.63
CA ASN A 382 -2.56 -5.53 30.04
C ASN A 382 -1.70 -4.33 30.44
N ASP A 383 -0.43 -4.31 30.04
CA ASP A 383 0.51 -3.23 30.35
C ASP A 383 0.03 -1.89 29.79
N VAL A 384 -0.60 -1.90 28.59
CA VAL A 384 -1.18 -0.68 28.01
C VAL A 384 -2.34 -0.17 28.86
N PHE A 385 -3.24 -1.05 29.29
CA PHE A 385 -4.36 -0.64 30.12
C PHE A 385 -3.90 -0.11 31.49
N GLU A 386 -2.94 -0.77 32.14
CA GLU A 386 -2.39 -0.31 33.42
C GLU A 386 -1.66 1.04 33.31
N ALA A 387 -1.01 1.30 32.19
CA ALA A 387 -0.24 2.52 31.95
C ALA A 387 -1.09 3.70 31.48
N SER A 388 -2.39 3.52 31.18
CA SER A 388 -3.21 4.54 30.52
C SER A 388 -4.50 4.87 31.26
N ASP A 389 -5.07 6.05 31.00
CA ASP A 389 -6.40 6.49 31.42
C ASP A 389 -7.37 6.55 30.23
N VAL A 390 -6.81 6.69 29.01
CA VAL A 390 -7.55 6.71 27.75
C VAL A 390 -6.94 5.65 26.83
N VAL A 391 -7.77 4.84 26.21
CA VAL A 391 -7.33 3.84 25.23
C VAL A 391 -7.88 4.19 23.86
N VAL A 392 -6.98 4.36 22.90
CA VAL A 392 -7.28 4.67 21.50
C VAL A 392 -7.17 3.39 20.68
N ILE A 393 -8.23 3.02 19.98
CA ILE A 393 -8.28 1.82 19.15
C ILE A 393 -8.10 2.23 17.69
N SER A 394 -7.00 1.83 17.07
CA SER A 394 -6.65 2.18 15.69
C SER A 394 -6.70 1.00 14.72
N LYS A 395 -6.85 -0.21 15.24
CA LYS A 395 -6.98 -1.46 14.46
C LYS A 395 -8.17 -2.29 14.92
N LYS A 396 -8.75 -3.02 13.99
CA LYS A 396 -9.86 -3.95 14.27
C LYS A 396 -9.31 -5.37 14.33
N THR A 397 -9.09 -5.87 15.55
CA THR A 397 -8.72 -7.26 15.83
C THR A 397 -9.61 -7.86 16.90
N SER A 398 -9.79 -9.19 16.90
CA SER A 398 -10.57 -9.90 17.94
C SER A 398 -9.96 -9.71 19.32
N ASN A 399 -8.63 -9.79 19.42
CA ASN A 399 -7.88 -9.64 20.68
C ASN A 399 -8.11 -8.27 21.32
N PHE A 400 -8.20 -7.20 20.50
CA PHE A 400 -8.51 -5.87 21.02
C PHE A 400 -9.95 -5.76 21.51
N ALA A 401 -10.90 -6.39 20.79
CA ALA A 401 -12.30 -6.40 21.23
C ALA A 401 -12.48 -7.10 22.59
N ASP A 402 -11.82 -8.22 22.78
CA ASP A 402 -11.88 -8.99 24.04
C ASP A 402 -11.16 -8.26 25.18
N ALA A 403 -9.98 -7.69 24.93
CA ALA A 403 -9.25 -6.91 25.91
C ALA A 403 -10.05 -5.68 26.36
N VAL A 404 -10.64 -4.93 25.43
CA VAL A 404 -11.42 -3.74 25.78
C VAL A 404 -12.66 -4.14 26.59
N LYS A 405 -13.36 -5.22 26.25
CA LYS A 405 -14.48 -5.73 27.07
C LYS A 405 -14.05 -6.04 28.50
N THR A 406 -12.85 -6.56 28.68
CA THR A 406 -12.31 -6.94 29.98
C THR A 406 -11.91 -5.72 30.83
N TYR A 407 -11.26 -4.74 30.21
CA TYR A 407 -10.56 -3.65 30.92
C TYR A 407 -11.24 -2.27 30.80
N ALA A 408 -12.28 -2.11 29.97
CA ALA A 408 -12.86 -0.78 29.65
C ALA A 408 -13.52 -0.06 30.83
N CYS A 409 -13.91 -0.76 31.89
CA CYS A 409 -14.68 -0.19 32.99
C CYS A 409 -14.07 1.08 33.61
N ASN A 410 -12.74 1.20 33.59
CA ASN A 410 -11.99 2.29 34.21
C ASN A 410 -11.30 3.22 33.21
N HIS A 411 -11.52 3.06 31.91
CA HIS A 411 -10.83 3.79 30.85
C HIS A 411 -11.81 4.54 29.96
N ASN A 412 -11.39 5.71 29.46
CA ASN A 412 -12.08 6.34 28.34
C ASN A 412 -11.63 5.64 27.04
N ILE A 413 -12.58 5.12 26.30
CA ILE A 413 -12.30 4.39 25.04
C ILE A 413 -12.60 5.31 23.86
N ILE A 414 -11.58 5.57 23.04
CA ILE A 414 -11.70 6.29 21.76
C ILE A 414 -11.48 5.31 20.63
N ASP A 415 -12.55 5.02 19.90
CA ASP A 415 -12.52 4.06 18.81
C ASP A 415 -12.43 4.80 17.45
N LEU A 416 -11.37 4.53 16.71
CA LEU A 416 -11.12 5.12 15.41
C LEU A 416 -11.55 4.21 14.24
N VAL A 417 -11.97 2.96 14.53
CA VAL A 417 -12.17 1.92 13.50
C VAL A 417 -13.53 1.23 13.56
N ARG A 418 -14.42 1.65 14.48
CA ARG A 418 -15.69 1.01 14.77
C ARG A 418 -15.49 -0.48 15.09
N LEU A 419 -14.79 -0.75 16.18
CA LEU A 419 -14.46 -2.10 16.64
C LEU A 419 -15.74 -2.95 16.85
N TRP A 420 -16.80 -2.33 17.42
CA TRP A 420 -18.12 -2.95 17.57
C TRP A 420 -19.08 -2.45 16.50
N PRO A 421 -19.71 -3.35 15.74
CA PRO A 421 -20.75 -2.99 14.79
C PRO A 421 -21.97 -2.36 15.47
N GLU A 422 -22.37 -2.91 16.63
CA GLU A 422 -23.55 -2.50 17.40
C GLU A 422 -23.16 -1.61 18.58
N LEU A 423 -23.77 -0.44 18.68
CA LEU A 423 -23.42 0.55 19.71
C LEU A 423 -23.90 0.18 21.11
N TYR A 424 -24.93 -0.66 21.25
CA TYR A 424 -25.42 -1.13 22.56
C TYR A 424 -24.46 -2.09 23.26
N ASP A 425 -23.49 -2.64 22.54
CA ASP A 425 -22.43 -3.49 23.10
C ASP A 425 -21.22 -2.69 23.60
N THR A 426 -21.25 -1.36 23.50
CA THR A 426 -20.12 -0.51 23.84
C THR A 426 -20.07 -0.18 25.34
N PRO A 427 -18.87 0.01 25.91
CA PRO A 427 -18.72 0.50 27.29
C PRO A 427 -19.29 1.90 27.50
N ASN A 428 -19.67 2.23 28.75
CA ASN A 428 -20.23 3.54 29.08
C ASN A 428 -19.30 4.75 28.76
N ASN A 429 -18.00 4.53 28.77
CA ASN A 429 -16.97 5.56 28.51
C ASN A 429 -16.41 5.45 27.08
N TYR A 430 -17.23 5.06 26.12
CA TYR A 430 -16.85 4.85 24.73
C TYR A 430 -17.25 6.03 23.85
N GLU A 431 -16.34 6.45 22.96
CA GLU A 431 -16.60 7.46 21.94
C GLU A 431 -15.94 7.03 20.61
N GLY A 432 -16.77 6.92 19.55
CA GLY A 432 -16.29 6.66 18.20
C GLY A 432 -15.97 7.95 17.44
N ILE A 433 -14.99 7.93 16.52
CA ILE A 433 -14.56 9.14 15.81
C ILE A 433 -15.65 9.72 14.89
N CYS A 434 -16.45 8.85 14.27
CA CYS A 434 -17.51 9.24 13.32
C CYS A 434 -18.91 8.68 13.69
N TRP A 435 -19.09 8.12 14.87
CA TRP A 435 -20.36 7.51 15.32
C TRP A 435 -20.58 7.71 16.81
#